data_4097ed7f523e3e3e5ddbb0c8ac798630
#
_entry.id   4097ed7f523e3e3e5ddbb0c8ac798630
#
_cell.length_a   1.000
_cell.length_b   1.000
_cell.length_c   1.000
_cell.angle_alpha   90.00
_cell.angle_beta   90.00
_cell.angle_gamma   90.00
#
_symmetry.space_group_name_H-M   'P 1'
#
loop_
_entity.id
_entity.type
_entity.pdbx_description
1 polymer ?
#
loop_
_entity_poly.entity_id
_entity_poly.type
_entity_poly.pdbx_seq_one_letter_code
_entity_poly.pdbx_strand_id
1 'polypeptide(L)'
;MINVTERAKQELKRLLTAKVDWPGARLRLIDRGQGQLGLGIDIEAHGDEVVEYEGMKVLIVAPGLAFNLKQTTLDVDETIGGAELVICENS
;
A
#
# COMPACT_ATOMS: atom_id res chain seq x y z
N MET A 1 4.34 -8.15 10.09
CA MET A 1 3.30 -7.66 9.17
C MET A 1 3.33 -6.15 9.15
N ILE A 2 3.20 -5.55 7.97
CA ILE A 2 3.16 -4.10 7.84
C ILE A 2 1.85 -3.55 8.43
N ASN A 3 1.95 -2.43 9.14
CA ASN A 3 0.78 -1.77 9.72
C ASN A 3 0.24 -0.73 8.74
N VAL A 4 -1.06 -0.77 8.49
CA VAL A 4 -1.73 0.16 7.58
C VAL A 4 -2.96 0.70 8.29
N THR A 5 -3.11 2.02 8.31
CA THR A 5 -4.27 2.63 8.97
C THR A 5 -5.55 2.36 8.19
N GLU A 6 -6.69 2.49 8.86
CA GLU A 6 -8.00 2.35 8.23
C GLU A 6 -8.16 3.34 7.08
N ARG A 7 -7.76 4.59 7.28
CA ARG A 7 -7.82 5.62 6.24
C ARG A 7 -7.01 5.23 5.01
N ALA A 8 -5.80 4.70 5.23
CA ALA A 8 -4.95 4.26 4.12
C ALA A 8 -5.59 3.10 3.37
N LYS A 9 -6.17 2.13 4.09
CA LYS A 9 -6.86 1.01 3.45
C LYS A 9 -8.04 1.47 2.60
N GLN A 10 -8.82 2.42 3.11
CA GLN A 10 -9.95 2.99 2.36
C GLN A 10 -9.46 3.66 1.08
N GLU A 11 -8.40 4.45 1.16
CA GLU A 11 -7.86 5.13 -0.01
C GLU A 11 -7.28 4.15 -1.03
N LEU A 12 -6.61 3.10 -0.55
CA LEU A 12 -6.09 2.06 -1.43
C LEU A 12 -7.21 1.34 -2.16
N LYS A 13 -8.30 1.02 -1.46
CA LYS A 13 -9.46 0.40 -2.09
C LYS A 13 -10.06 1.31 -3.15
N ARG A 14 -10.19 2.60 -2.85
CA ARG A 14 -10.71 3.58 -3.80
C ARG A 14 -9.85 3.65 -5.06
N LEU A 15 -8.53 3.71 -4.88
CA LEU A 15 -7.60 3.76 -6.01
C LEU A 15 -7.66 2.49 -6.84
N LEU A 16 -7.69 1.34 -6.19
CA LEU A 16 -7.76 0.06 -6.89
C LEU A 16 -9.04 -0.02 -7.73
N THR A 17 -10.17 0.35 -7.16
CA THR A 17 -11.46 0.29 -7.84
C THR A 17 -11.53 1.29 -9.01
N ALA A 18 -10.92 2.46 -8.84
CA ALA A 18 -10.99 3.52 -9.86
C ALA A 18 -10.02 3.30 -11.01
N LYS A 19 -8.86 2.66 -10.77
CA LYS A 19 -7.76 2.64 -11.74
C LYS A 19 -7.44 1.26 -12.30
N VAL A 20 -7.95 0.20 -11.71
CA VAL A 20 -7.62 -1.17 -12.09
C VAL A 20 -8.89 -1.88 -12.51
N ASP A 21 -8.92 -2.36 -13.74
CA ASP A 21 -10.11 -3.00 -14.29
C ASP A 21 -9.86 -4.45 -14.75
N TRP A 22 -8.67 -5.00 -14.53
CA TRP A 22 -8.40 -6.39 -14.93
C TRP A 22 -8.28 -7.29 -13.70
N PRO A 23 -8.79 -8.54 -13.83
CA PRO A 23 -8.84 -9.46 -12.69
C PRO A 23 -7.44 -9.80 -12.18
N GLY A 24 -7.33 -9.92 -10.86
CA GLY A 24 -6.08 -10.30 -10.24
C GLY A 24 -5.08 -9.18 -10.05
N ALA A 25 -5.32 -8.01 -10.64
CA ALA A 25 -4.42 -6.87 -10.45
C ALA A 25 -4.57 -6.28 -9.05
N ARG A 26 -3.44 -5.87 -8.49
CA ARG A 26 -3.38 -5.28 -7.15
C ARG A 26 -2.52 -4.03 -7.18
N LEU A 27 -2.66 -3.18 -6.19
CA LEU A 27 -1.71 -2.10 -6.00
C LEU A 27 -0.47 -2.68 -5.33
N ARG A 28 0.70 -2.35 -5.86
CA ARG A 28 1.99 -2.76 -5.28
C ARG A 28 2.70 -1.55 -4.71
N LEU A 29 3.14 -1.67 -3.46
CA LEU A 29 3.95 -0.65 -2.83
C LEU A 29 5.35 -0.68 -3.44
N ILE A 30 5.83 0.48 -3.86
CA ILE A 30 7.12 0.61 -4.54
C ILE A 30 8.01 1.51 -3.71
N ASP A 31 9.23 1.05 -3.43
CA ASP A 31 10.25 1.87 -2.79
C ASP A 31 10.94 2.69 -3.88
N ARG A 32 10.78 4.01 -3.81
CA ARG A 32 11.41 4.92 -4.77
C ARG A 32 12.74 5.47 -4.28
N GLY A 33 13.22 4.98 -3.12
CA GLY A 33 14.45 5.45 -2.51
C GLY A 33 14.24 6.69 -1.67
N GLN A 34 15.22 6.99 -0.81
CA GLN A 34 15.22 8.20 0.02
C GLN A 34 13.96 8.36 0.89
N GLY A 35 13.42 7.24 1.35
CA GLY A 35 12.22 7.27 2.19
C GLY A 35 10.92 7.54 1.47
N GLN A 36 10.94 7.57 0.14
CA GLN A 36 9.73 7.81 -0.66
C GLN A 36 9.12 6.51 -1.12
N LEU A 37 7.80 6.43 -1.05
CA LEU A 37 7.04 5.29 -1.52
C LEU A 37 6.08 5.71 -2.62
N GLY A 38 5.84 4.79 -3.54
CA GLY A 38 4.86 4.98 -4.61
C GLY A 38 3.99 3.76 -4.75
N LEU A 39 3.06 3.83 -5.68
CA LEU A 39 2.17 2.71 -5.99
C LEU A 39 2.29 2.37 -7.47
N GLY A 40 2.31 1.07 -7.75
CA GLY A 40 2.19 0.55 -9.10
C GLY A 40 1.06 -0.45 -9.17
N ILE A 41 0.82 -0.99 -10.34
CA ILE A 41 -0.17 -2.03 -10.56
C ILE A 41 0.58 -3.31 -10.93
N ASP A 42 0.28 -4.40 -10.24
CA ASP A 42 0.99 -5.65 -10.43
C ASP A 42 0.12 -6.83 -10.01
N ILE A 43 0.65 -8.03 -10.19
CA ILE A 43 0.01 -9.26 -9.79
C ILE A 43 0.72 -9.77 -8.54
N GLU A 44 -0.03 -10.34 -7.62
CA GLU A 44 0.55 -10.93 -6.42
C GLU A 44 1.56 -12.01 -6.78
N ALA A 45 2.76 -11.93 -6.20
CA ALA A 45 3.82 -12.90 -6.35
C ALA A 45 3.96 -13.73 -5.08
N HIS A 46 4.57 -14.90 -5.22
CA HIS A 46 4.84 -15.75 -4.06
C HIS A 46 5.73 -15.00 -3.06
N GLY A 47 5.33 -15.03 -1.80
CA GLY A 47 6.06 -14.35 -0.75
C GLY A 47 5.62 -12.92 -0.48
N ASP A 48 4.80 -12.34 -1.33
CA ASP A 48 4.27 -10.99 -1.09
C ASP A 48 3.42 -10.97 0.19
N GLU A 49 3.56 -9.89 0.95
CA GLU A 49 2.65 -9.62 2.04
C GLU A 49 1.42 -8.90 1.47
N VAL A 50 0.23 -9.31 1.90
CA VAL A 50 -1.01 -8.81 1.34
C VAL A 50 -1.79 -8.05 2.41
N VAL A 51 -2.25 -6.86 2.06
CA VAL A 51 -3.15 -6.07 2.91
C VAL A 51 -4.56 -6.19 2.34
N GLU A 52 -5.50 -6.62 3.17
CA GLU A 52 -6.89 -6.76 2.79
C GLU A 52 -7.76 -5.72 3.47
N TYR A 53 -8.80 -5.30 2.79
CA TYR A 53 -9.80 -4.40 3.32
C TYR A 53 -11.17 -4.78 2.76
N GLU A 54 -12.11 -5.07 3.65
CA GLU A 54 -13.48 -5.45 3.31
C GLU A 54 -13.51 -6.61 2.30
N GLY A 55 -12.65 -7.60 2.52
CA GLY A 55 -12.58 -8.79 1.67
C GLY A 55 -11.82 -8.62 0.36
N MET A 56 -11.27 -7.44 0.12
CA MET A 56 -10.52 -7.14 -1.10
C MET A 56 -9.03 -7.01 -0.78
N LYS A 57 -8.17 -7.62 -1.60
CA LYS A 57 -6.74 -7.47 -1.50
C LYS A 57 -6.35 -6.13 -2.12
N VAL A 58 -6.07 -5.13 -1.29
CA VAL A 58 -5.88 -3.76 -1.77
C VAL A 58 -4.41 -3.39 -1.97
N LEU A 59 -3.49 -4.12 -1.37
CA LEU A 59 -2.07 -3.79 -1.48
C LEU A 59 -1.23 -5.05 -1.38
N ILE A 60 -0.19 -5.15 -2.19
CA ILE A 60 0.83 -6.18 -2.06
C ILE A 60 2.18 -5.52 -1.84
N VAL A 61 3.01 -6.16 -1.01
CA VAL A 61 4.31 -5.62 -0.63
C VAL A 61 5.34 -6.74 -0.73
N ALA A 62 6.40 -6.51 -1.48
CA ALA A 62 7.47 -7.50 -1.59
C ALA A 62 8.09 -7.79 -0.23
N PRO A 63 8.55 -9.03 0.02
CA PRO A 63 9.00 -9.42 1.36
C PRO A 63 10.15 -8.58 1.91
N GLY A 64 11.10 -8.16 1.08
CA GLY A 64 12.19 -7.30 1.53
C GLY A 64 11.71 -5.95 2.01
N LEU A 65 10.79 -5.33 1.25
CA LEU A 65 10.22 -4.05 1.65
C LEU A 65 9.32 -4.20 2.87
N ALA A 66 8.52 -5.26 2.93
CA ALA A 66 7.67 -5.52 4.09
C ALA A 66 8.50 -5.67 5.36
N PHE A 67 9.64 -6.34 5.27
CA PHE A 67 10.56 -6.48 6.41
C PHE A 67 11.06 -5.12 6.88
N ASN A 68 11.45 -4.25 5.95
CA ASN A 68 11.96 -2.92 6.27
C ASN A 68 10.88 -2.02 6.90
N LEU A 69 9.61 -2.28 6.62
CA LEU A 69 8.50 -1.45 7.08
C LEU A 69 7.76 -2.04 8.28
N LYS A 70 8.23 -3.14 8.85
CA LYS A 70 7.47 -3.85 9.89
C LYS A 70 7.27 -3.05 11.18
N GLN A 71 8.10 -2.03 11.42
CA GLN A 71 7.97 -1.17 12.60
C GLN A 71 7.45 0.22 12.24
N THR A 72 6.86 0.35 11.07
CA THR A 72 6.27 1.60 10.64
C THR A 72 4.79 1.41 10.39
N THR A 73 4.08 2.50 10.27
CA THR A 73 2.66 2.49 9.92
C THR A 73 2.49 3.28 8.63
N LEU A 74 1.84 2.66 7.66
CA LEU A 74 1.46 3.32 6.42
C LEU A 74 0.14 4.04 6.63
N ASP A 75 0.11 5.32 6.34
CA ASP A 75 -1.07 6.15 6.48
C ASP A 75 -1.25 6.98 5.22
N VAL A 76 -2.30 7.74 5.16
CA VAL A 76 -2.57 8.65 4.07
C VAL A 76 -2.77 10.05 4.63
N ASP A 77 -2.18 11.03 3.96
CA ASP A 77 -2.32 12.43 4.32
C ASP A 77 -3.02 13.15 3.18
N GLU A 78 -4.00 13.98 3.50
CA GLU A 78 -4.71 14.75 2.48
C GLU A 78 -4.01 16.08 2.27
N THR A 79 -3.67 16.35 1.03
CA THR A 79 -3.02 17.58 0.62
C THR A 79 -3.89 18.31 -0.39
N ILE A 80 -3.49 19.52 -0.77
CA ILE A 80 -4.21 20.30 -1.78
C ILE A 80 -4.25 19.54 -3.12
N GLY A 81 -3.20 18.75 -3.40
CA GLY A 81 -3.13 17.97 -4.65
C GLY A 81 -3.81 16.60 -4.57
N GLY A 82 -4.39 16.22 -3.44
CA GLY A 82 -5.02 14.91 -3.23
C GLY A 82 -4.43 14.19 -2.04
N ALA A 83 -4.63 12.88 -1.99
CA ALA A 83 -4.13 12.04 -0.90
C ALA A 83 -2.73 11.51 -1.23
N GLU A 84 -1.85 11.52 -0.25
CA GLU A 84 -0.50 10.96 -0.36
C GLU A 84 -0.28 9.90 0.68
N LEU A 85 0.43 8.83 0.30
CA LEU A 85 0.88 7.84 1.27
C LEU A 85 2.04 8.39 2.08
N VAL A 86 1.98 8.22 3.38
CA VAL A 86 3.03 8.65 4.29
C VAL A 86 3.40 7.52 5.22
N ILE A 87 4.64 7.53 5.70
CA ILE A 87 5.10 6.54 6.66
C ILE A 87 5.24 7.21 8.01
N CYS A 88 4.63 6.61 9.02
CA CYS A 88 4.77 7.03 10.41
C CYS A 88 5.57 5.98 11.15
N GLU A 89 6.64 6.38 11.81
CA GLU A 89 7.42 5.43 12.60
C GLU A 89 6.70 5.17 13.93
N ASN A 90 6.63 3.90 14.29
CA ASN A 90 6.10 3.49 15.59
C ASN A 90 7.21 3.64 16.63
N SER A 91 6.97 4.44 17.61
CA SER A 91 7.93 4.63 18.72
C SER A 91 7.68 3.67 19.85
#